data_53ecf49e2f76c9abdf401c9096fed7fd
#
_entry.id   53ecf49e2f76c9abdf401c9096fed7fd
#
_cell.length_a   1.000
_cell.length_b   1.000
_cell.length_c   1.000
_cell.angle_alpha   90.00
_cell.angle_beta   90.00
_cell.angle_gamma   90.00
#
_symmetry.space_group_name_H-M   'P 1'
#
loop_
_entity.id
_entity.type
_entity.pdbx_description
1 polymer ?
#
loop_
_entity_poly.entity_id
_entity_poly.type
_entity_poly.pdbx_seq_one_letter_code
_entity_poly.pdbx_strand_id
1 'polypeptide(L)'
;MFENLRCAVLWSLGYRYSFWHRLAGLKDARLRAEQVMEDIGLARRRDTPAGILSYAEQRALEIGITIASGADVILLDEPTAGMSNTETEEAVAMIRRVTEGKTLVMVEHDMGVVFGLADRISVLVYGQIIATDVPAAIRSNAAVQKAYLGTSLNHD
;
A
#
# COMPACT_ATOMS: atom_id res chain seq x y z
N MET A 1 -12.87 10.33 -8.54
CA MET A 1 -11.62 9.84 -7.92
C MET A 1 -10.68 10.97 -7.51
N PHE A 2 -10.37 11.92 -8.37
CA PHE A 2 -9.46 13.05 -8.07
C PHE A 2 -9.81 13.82 -6.78
N GLU A 3 -11.10 14.06 -6.53
CA GLU A 3 -11.55 14.74 -5.31
C GLU A 3 -11.20 13.98 -4.01
N ASN A 4 -11.16 12.66 -4.05
CA ASN A 4 -10.77 11.85 -2.89
C ASN A 4 -9.31 12.11 -2.51
N LEU A 5 -8.42 12.14 -3.49
CA LEU A 5 -7.01 12.46 -3.28
C LEU A 5 -6.83 13.91 -2.83
N ARG A 6 -7.55 14.85 -3.47
CA ARG A 6 -7.49 16.27 -3.11
C ARG A 6 -7.94 16.50 -1.66
N CYS A 7 -9.01 15.84 -1.22
CA CYS A 7 -9.44 15.90 0.18
C CYS A 7 -8.38 15.36 1.16
N ALA A 8 -7.71 14.26 0.81
CA ALA A 8 -6.63 13.70 1.63
C ALA A 8 -5.43 14.66 1.73
N VAL A 9 -5.06 15.30 0.63
CA VAL A 9 -3.97 16.29 0.57
C VAL A 9 -4.25 17.52 1.44
N LEU A 10 -5.52 17.96 1.57
CA LEU A 10 -5.85 19.13 2.39
C LEU A 10 -5.42 18.97 3.85
N TRP A 11 -5.44 17.74 4.35
CA TRP A 11 -5.00 17.44 5.71
C TRP A 11 -3.49 17.69 5.88
N SER A 12 -2.67 17.22 4.95
CA SER A 12 -1.21 17.38 4.98
C SER A 12 -0.75 18.82 4.79
N LEU A 13 -1.52 19.62 4.05
CA LEU A 13 -1.24 21.04 3.80
C LEU A 13 -1.80 21.99 4.89
N GLY A 14 -2.41 21.45 5.96
CA GLY A 14 -2.90 22.27 7.07
C GLY A 14 -4.26 22.93 6.87
N TYR A 15 -4.98 22.62 5.79
CA TYR A 15 -6.31 23.19 5.50
C TYR A 15 -7.47 22.53 6.26
N ARG A 16 -7.19 21.92 7.43
CA ARG A 16 -8.10 21.05 8.20
C ARG A 16 -9.49 21.63 8.49
N TYR A 17 -9.60 22.95 8.68
CA TYR A 17 -10.83 23.65 9.07
C TYR A 17 -11.04 24.94 8.29
N SER A 18 -10.51 25.03 7.08
CA SER A 18 -10.58 26.26 6.29
C SER A 18 -11.88 26.31 5.47
N PHE A 19 -12.95 26.80 6.08
CA PHE A 19 -14.24 27.02 5.43
C PHE A 19 -14.23 28.23 4.48
N TRP A 20 -13.19 29.07 4.54
CA TRP A 20 -13.10 30.34 3.80
C TRP A 20 -12.43 30.20 2.42
N HIS A 21 -11.74 29.11 2.16
CA HIS A 21 -11.09 28.87 0.88
C HIS A 21 -11.96 28.01 -0.03
N ARG A 22 -12.22 28.49 -1.23
CA ARG A 22 -12.83 27.64 -2.27
C ARG A 22 -11.81 26.59 -2.68
N LEU A 23 -12.15 25.31 -2.55
CA LEU A 23 -11.31 24.17 -2.93
C LEU A 23 -10.71 24.30 -4.35
N ALA A 24 -11.47 24.86 -5.28
CA ALA A 24 -11.02 25.10 -6.65
C ALA A 24 -9.85 26.08 -6.77
N GLY A 25 -9.62 26.94 -5.77
CA GLY A 25 -8.55 27.94 -5.74
C GLY A 25 -7.24 27.47 -5.12
N LEU A 26 -7.21 26.30 -4.49
CA LEU A 26 -6.02 25.76 -3.81
C LEU A 26 -5.14 25.06 -4.83
N LYS A 27 -4.22 25.81 -5.45
CA LYS A 27 -3.32 25.32 -6.49
C LYS A 27 -2.34 24.25 -5.97
N ASP A 28 -1.83 24.44 -4.77
CA ASP A 28 -0.92 23.52 -4.07
C ASP A 28 -1.60 22.16 -3.81
N ALA A 29 -2.80 22.13 -3.27
CA ALA A 29 -3.57 20.92 -3.06
C ALA A 29 -3.88 20.20 -4.37
N ARG A 30 -4.18 20.95 -5.43
CA ARG A 30 -4.41 20.38 -6.75
C ARG A 30 -3.14 19.73 -7.31
N LEU A 31 -2.03 20.45 -7.31
CA LEU A 31 -0.76 19.94 -7.83
C LEU A 31 -0.30 18.69 -7.06
N ARG A 32 -0.43 18.69 -5.72
CA ARG A 32 -0.07 17.54 -4.91
C ARG A 32 -0.98 16.34 -5.19
N ALA A 33 -2.28 16.55 -5.36
CA ALA A 33 -3.21 15.47 -5.71
C ALA A 33 -2.93 14.91 -7.11
N GLU A 34 -2.58 15.75 -8.08
CA GLU A 34 -2.17 15.34 -9.44
C GLU A 34 -0.88 14.49 -9.37
N GLN A 35 0.10 14.91 -8.57
CA GLN A 35 1.34 14.14 -8.37
C GLN A 35 1.06 12.77 -7.76
N VAL A 36 0.30 12.69 -6.67
CA VAL A 36 -0.07 11.41 -6.06
C VAL A 36 -0.79 10.51 -7.07
N MET A 37 -1.66 11.09 -7.88
CA MET A 37 -2.39 10.35 -8.91
C MET A 37 -1.48 9.75 -9.99
N GLU A 38 -0.42 10.46 -10.36
CA GLU A 38 0.64 9.94 -11.25
C GLU A 38 1.44 8.84 -10.55
N ASP A 39 1.82 9.06 -9.28
CA ASP A 39 2.60 8.11 -8.49
C ASP A 39 1.90 6.76 -8.32
N ILE A 40 0.55 6.75 -8.21
CA ILE A 40 -0.25 5.51 -8.12
C ILE A 40 -0.73 4.99 -9.49
N GLY A 41 -0.32 5.60 -10.61
CA GLY A 41 -0.65 5.14 -11.96
C GLY A 41 -2.07 5.42 -12.44
N LEU A 42 -2.82 6.28 -11.75
CA LEU A 42 -4.24 6.56 -12.05
C LEU A 42 -4.49 7.89 -12.77
N ALA A 43 -3.47 8.53 -13.36
CA ALA A 43 -3.59 9.83 -14.02
C ALA A 43 -4.68 9.84 -15.10
N ARG A 44 -4.82 8.77 -15.87
CA ARG A 44 -5.84 8.63 -16.93
C ARG A 44 -7.27 8.45 -16.40
N ARG A 45 -7.43 8.13 -15.11
CA ARG A 45 -8.70 7.89 -14.44
C ARG A 45 -9.22 9.10 -13.65
N ARG A 46 -8.63 10.28 -13.84
CA ARG A 46 -8.86 11.50 -13.07
C ARG A 46 -10.34 11.79 -12.80
N ASP A 47 -11.15 11.75 -13.83
CA ASP A 47 -12.57 12.12 -13.78
C ASP A 47 -13.49 10.89 -13.60
N THR A 48 -12.90 9.68 -13.47
CA THR A 48 -13.63 8.44 -13.26
C THR A 48 -14.16 8.37 -11.82
N PRO A 49 -15.43 8.07 -11.58
CA PRO A 49 -15.94 7.79 -10.23
C PRO A 49 -15.20 6.61 -9.60
N ALA A 50 -14.87 6.72 -8.30
CA ALA A 50 -14.11 5.68 -7.61
C ALA A 50 -14.80 4.30 -7.61
N GLY A 51 -16.13 4.28 -7.55
CA GLY A 51 -16.91 3.05 -7.51
C GLY A 51 -16.96 2.23 -8.81
N ILE A 52 -16.44 2.77 -9.94
CA ILE A 52 -16.36 2.04 -11.21
C ILE A 52 -14.91 1.70 -11.61
N LEU A 53 -13.96 1.99 -10.75
CA LEU A 53 -12.58 1.52 -10.90
C LEU A 53 -12.52 0.00 -10.74
N SER A 54 -11.55 -0.66 -11.40
CA SER A 54 -11.25 -2.06 -11.12
C SER A 54 -10.79 -2.24 -9.67
N TYR A 55 -10.77 -3.48 -9.17
CA TYR A 55 -10.35 -3.76 -7.81
C TYR A 55 -8.90 -3.29 -7.54
N ALA A 56 -7.98 -3.58 -8.45
CA ALA A 56 -6.60 -3.13 -8.35
C ALA A 56 -6.48 -1.59 -8.38
N GLU A 57 -7.26 -0.92 -9.24
CA GLU A 57 -7.31 0.55 -9.29
C GLU A 57 -7.89 1.15 -7.99
N GLN A 58 -8.88 0.50 -7.37
CA GLN A 58 -9.43 0.93 -6.07
C GLN A 58 -8.38 0.80 -4.96
N ARG A 59 -7.65 -0.32 -4.91
CA ARG A 59 -6.54 -0.51 -3.97
C ARG A 59 -5.42 0.51 -4.16
N ALA A 60 -5.04 0.81 -5.40
CA ALA A 60 -4.08 1.87 -5.69
C ALA A 60 -4.58 3.24 -5.19
N LEU A 61 -5.87 3.55 -5.36
CA LEU A 61 -6.47 4.78 -4.85
C LEU A 61 -6.45 4.84 -3.32
N GLU A 62 -6.76 3.76 -2.60
CA GLU A 62 -6.71 3.68 -1.13
C GLU A 62 -5.29 3.96 -0.61
N ILE A 63 -4.27 3.34 -1.22
CA ILE A 63 -2.86 3.59 -0.92
C ILE A 63 -2.52 5.06 -1.21
N GLY A 64 -2.96 5.60 -2.34
CA GLY A 64 -2.77 6.99 -2.70
C GLY A 64 -3.37 7.97 -1.70
N ILE A 65 -4.56 7.70 -1.18
CA ILE A 65 -5.20 8.50 -0.12
C ILE A 65 -4.33 8.50 1.16
N THR A 66 -3.79 7.34 1.54
CA THR A 66 -2.91 7.20 2.70
C THR A 66 -1.62 8.01 2.51
N ILE A 67 -0.99 7.92 1.34
CA ILE A 67 0.22 8.69 1.00
C ILE A 67 -0.05 10.19 0.94
N ALA A 68 -1.20 10.58 0.37
CA ALA A 68 -1.60 11.99 0.24
C ALA A 68 -1.76 12.69 1.60
N SER A 69 -2.09 11.95 2.65
CA SER A 69 -2.20 12.48 4.02
C SER A 69 -0.86 12.96 4.60
N GLY A 70 0.27 12.59 3.99
CA GLY A 70 1.61 12.99 4.44
C GLY A 70 2.16 12.14 5.60
N ALA A 71 1.60 10.95 5.84
CA ALA A 71 2.06 10.06 6.90
C ALA A 71 3.49 9.54 6.64
N ASP A 72 4.31 9.47 7.70
CA ASP A 72 5.67 8.89 7.66
C ASP A 72 5.65 7.38 7.89
N VAL A 73 4.59 6.86 8.52
CA VAL A 73 4.38 5.44 8.77
C VAL A 73 3.10 5.01 8.06
N ILE A 74 3.20 3.98 7.24
CA ILE A 74 2.13 3.44 6.41
C ILE A 74 1.87 2.01 6.83
N LEU A 75 0.61 1.70 7.11
CA LEU A 75 0.17 0.36 7.47
C LEU A 75 -0.68 -0.19 6.33
N LEU A 76 -0.29 -1.33 5.77
CA LEU A 76 -1.04 -2.04 4.73
C LEU A 76 -1.39 -3.44 5.21
N ASP A 77 -2.65 -3.81 5.06
CA ASP A 77 -3.16 -5.13 5.38
C ASP A 77 -3.61 -5.81 4.08
N GLU A 78 -2.92 -6.88 3.71
CA GLU A 78 -3.12 -7.66 2.48
C GLU A 78 -3.33 -6.78 1.22
N PRO A 79 -2.40 -5.87 0.90
CA PRO A 79 -2.59 -4.89 -0.19
C PRO A 79 -2.74 -5.52 -1.57
N THR A 80 -2.31 -6.77 -1.75
CA THR A 80 -2.36 -7.48 -3.03
C THR A 80 -3.41 -8.59 -3.09
N ALA A 81 -4.21 -8.77 -2.03
CA ALA A 81 -5.22 -9.82 -1.98
C ALA A 81 -6.20 -9.73 -3.17
N GLY A 82 -6.46 -10.86 -3.82
CA GLY A 82 -7.40 -10.96 -4.94
C GLY A 82 -6.91 -10.41 -6.28
N MET A 83 -5.66 -10.01 -6.39
CA MET A 83 -5.03 -9.56 -7.63
C MET A 83 -4.47 -10.75 -8.43
N SER A 84 -4.44 -10.61 -9.75
CA SER A 84 -3.67 -11.49 -10.64
C SER A 84 -2.16 -11.27 -10.43
N ASN A 85 -1.34 -12.19 -10.90
CA ASN A 85 0.13 -12.06 -10.78
C ASN A 85 0.65 -10.75 -11.38
N THR A 86 0.15 -10.35 -12.56
CA THR A 86 0.54 -9.10 -13.21
C THR A 86 0.14 -7.87 -12.37
N GLU A 87 -1.09 -7.85 -11.86
CA GLU A 87 -1.56 -6.76 -11.00
C GLU A 87 -0.77 -6.70 -9.69
N THR A 88 -0.40 -7.85 -9.12
CA THR A 88 0.46 -7.94 -7.93
C THR A 88 1.84 -7.33 -8.19
N GLU A 89 2.48 -7.66 -9.31
CA GLU A 89 3.78 -7.09 -9.69
C GLU A 89 3.70 -5.56 -9.86
N GLU A 90 2.65 -5.07 -10.53
CA GLU A 90 2.40 -3.64 -10.69
C GLU A 90 2.15 -2.95 -9.34
N ALA A 91 1.37 -3.58 -8.45
CA ALA A 91 1.09 -3.08 -7.10
C ALA A 91 2.36 -3.02 -6.24
N VAL A 92 3.20 -4.06 -6.27
CA VAL A 92 4.50 -4.09 -5.56
C VAL A 92 5.41 -2.96 -6.04
N ALA A 93 5.52 -2.78 -7.36
CA ALA A 93 6.33 -1.70 -7.94
C ALA A 93 5.80 -0.31 -7.54
N MET A 94 4.49 -0.13 -7.53
CA MET A 94 3.83 1.10 -7.09
C MET A 94 4.07 1.35 -5.59
N ILE A 95 3.80 0.36 -4.73
CA ILE A 95 3.99 0.47 -3.27
C ILE A 95 5.44 0.87 -2.97
N ARG A 96 6.42 0.19 -3.55
CA ARG A 96 7.85 0.52 -3.37
C ARG A 96 8.14 1.98 -3.71
N ARG A 97 7.64 2.47 -4.85
CA ARG A 97 7.83 3.85 -5.29
C ARG A 97 7.23 4.88 -4.34
N VAL A 98 5.97 4.65 -3.92
CA VAL A 98 5.24 5.65 -3.11
C VAL A 98 5.62 5.64 -1.63
N THR A 99 6.28 4.57 -1.16
CA THR A 99 6.75 4.44 0.23
C THR A 99 8.24 4.74 0.39
N GLU A 100 8.92 5.16 -0.67
CA GLU A 100 10.33 5.55 -0.59
C GLU A 100 10.54 6.64 0.48
N GLY A 101 11.52 6.42 1.37
CA GLY A 101 11.82 7.31 2.49
C GLY A 101 10.81 7.28 3.64
N LYS A 102 9.87 6.33 3.65
CA LYS A 102 8.85 6.13 4.69
C LYS A 102 9.01 4.79 5.38
N THR A 103 8.37 4.64 6.53
CA THR A 103 8.26 3.34 7.19
C THR A 103 7.00 2.63 6.70
N LEU A 104 7.18 1.49 6.03
CA LEU A 104 6.09 0.60 5.64
C LEU A 104 6.00 -0.57 6.62
N VAL A 105 4.83 -0.77 7.22
CA VAL A 105 4.47 -2.00 7.94
C VAL A 105 3.38 -2.68 7.14
N MET A 106 3.61 -3.94 6.78
CA MET A 106 2.69 -4.69 5.92
C MET A 106 2.40 -6.06 6.52
N VAL A 107 1.15 -6.45 6.51
CA VAL A 107 0.72 -7.83 6.75
C VAL A 107 0.42 -8.46 5.40
N GLU A 108 1.05 -9.57 5.11
CA GLU A 108 0.89 -10.29 3.84
C GLU A 108 1.18 -11.78 4.01
N HIS A 109 0.52 -12.59 3.21
CA HIS A 109 0.75 -14.03 3.14
C HIS A 109 1.38 -14.47 1.80
N ASP A 110 1.41 -13.60 0.80
CA ASP A 110 2.16 -13.84 -0.45
C ASP A 110 3.66 -13.58 -0.23
N MET A 111 4.43 -14.66 -0.25
CA MET A 111 5.87 -14.60 -0.03
C MET A 111 6.62 -13.82 -1.12
N GLY A 112 6.11 -13.81 -2.35
CA GLY A 112 6.68 -13.02 -3.44
C GLY A 112 6.62 -11.52 -3.12
N VAL A 113 5.47 -11.07 -2.63
CA VAL A 113 5.25 -9.68 -2.21
C VAL A 113 6.13 -9.35 -1.00
N VAL A 114 6.10 -10.20 0.04
CA VAL A 114 6.89 -10.00 1.26
C VAL A 114 8.38 -9.88 0.96
N PHE A 115 8.95 -10.85 0.23
CA PHE A 115 10.37 -10.82 -0.14
C PHE A 115 10.71 -9.72 -1.16
N GLY A 116 9.71 -9.24 -1.88
CA GLY A 116 9.87 -8.13 -2.82
C GLY A 116 9.96 -6.77 -2.16
N LEU A 117 9.35 -6.56 -0.99
CA LEU A 117 9.20 -5.23 -0.37
C LEU A 117 9.93 -5.10 0.97
N ALA A 118 10.01 -6.16 1.78
CA ALA A 118 10.42 -6.06 3.17
C ALA A 118 11.93 -6.02 3.36
N ASP A 119 12.40 -5.12 4.22
CA ASP A 119 13.77 -5.12 4.76
C ASP A 119 13.90 -6.06 5.97
N ARG A 120 12.80 -6.25 6.72
CA ARG A 120 12.69 -7.19 7.85
C ARG A 120 11.35 -7.90 7.82
N ILE A 121 11.35 -9.17 8.16
CA ILE A 121 10.17 -10.02 8.19
C ILE A 121 10.00 -10.62 9.58
N SER A 122 8.80 -10.49 10.15
CA SER A 122 8.36 -11.20 11.34
C SER A 122 7.35 -12.27 10.93
N VAL A 123 7.65 -13.53 11.22
CA VAL A 123 6.76 -14.66 10.90
C VAL A 123 5.86 -14.96 12.08
N LEU A 124 4.55 -14.81 11.87
CA LEU A 124 3.51 -15.03 12.89
C LEU A 124 2.82 -16.37 12.62
N VAL A 125 2.79 -17.25 13.63
CA VAL A 125 2.11 -18.55 13.57
C VAL A 125 1.31 -18.74 14.85
N TYR A 126 0.01 -18.99 14.72
CA TYR A 126 -0.91 -19.13 15.85
C TYR A 126 -0.80 -18.03 16.92
N GLY A 127 -0.66 -16.77 16.48
CA GLY A 127 -0.54 -15.62 17.39
C GLY A 127 0.83 -15.43 18.04
N GLN A 128 1.85 -16.24 17.65
CA GLN A 128 3.21 -16.13 18.18
C GLN A 128 4.22 -15.81 17.07
N ILE A 129 5.12 -14.88 17.33
CA ILE A 129 6.24 -14.60 16.43
C ILE A 129 7.29 -15.68 16.62
N ILE A 130 7.49 -16.50 15.58
CA ILE A 130 8.46 -17.60 15.60
C ILE A 130 9.85 -17.21 15.09
N ALA A 131 9.94 -16.14 14.30
CA ALA A 131 11.20 -15.59 13.80
C ALA A 131 11.02 -14.12 13.41
N THR A 132 12.09 -13.32 13.56
CA THR A 132 12.17 -11.95 13.01
C THR A 132 13.59 -11.73 12.53
N ASP A 133 13.77 -11.53 11.20
CA ASP A 133 15.09 -11.34 10.61
C ASP A 133 14.98 -10.67 9.22
N VAL A 134 16.13 -10.49 8.57
CA VAL A 134 16.20 -10.09 7.16
C VAL A 134 15.67 -11.19 6.24
N PRO A 135 15.18 -10.86 5.03
CA PRO A 135 14.57 -11.83 4.12
C PRO A 135 15.41 -13.08 3.84
N ALA A 136 16.73 -12.93 3.66
CA ALA A 136 17.62 -14.06 3.41
C ALA A 136 17.68 -15.06 4.58
N ALA A 137 17.73 -14.58 5.83
CA ALA A 137 17.74 -15.40 7.01
C ALA A 137 16.39 -16.11 7.26
N ILE A 138 15.27 -15.40 7.03
CA ILE A 138 13.91 -15.96 7.10
C ILE A 138 13.75 -17.12 6.12
N ARG A 139 14.22 -16.94 4.89
CA ARG A 139 14.11 -17.95 3.81
C ARG A 139 14.83 -19.26 4.18
N SER A 140 15.95 -19.20 4.92
CA SER A 140 16.73 -20.35 5.37
C SER A 140 16.36 -20.86 6.75
N ASN A 141 15.43 -20.22 7.46
CA ASN A 141 15.06 -20.58 8.83
C ASN A 141 14.24 -21.89 8.87
N ALA A 142 14.78 -22.92 9.54
CA ALA A 142 14.15 -24.25 9.61
C ALA A 142 12.77 -24.25 10.28
N ALA A 143 12.54 -23.38 11.29
CA ALA A 143 11.23 -23.26 11.95
C ALA A 143 10.19 -22.65 11.01
N VAL A 144 10.58 -21.65 10.22
CA VAL A 144 9.73 -21.03 9.20
C VAL A 144 9.39 -22.03 8.10
N GLN A 145 10.40 -22.72 7.56
CA GLN A 145 10.20 -23.74 6.53
C GLN A 145 9.24 -24.85 7.01
N LYS A 146 9.41 -25.33 8.25
CA LYS A 146 8.53 -26.35 8.85
C LYS A 146 7.10 -25.84 9.01
N ALA A 147 6.90 -24.60 9.44
CA ALA A 147 5.57 -23.99 9.59
C ALA A 147 4.86 -23.87 8.23
N TYR A 148 5.59 -23.49 7.18
CA TYR A 148 5.07 -23.36 5.81
C TYR A 148 4.75 -24.71 5.18
N LEU A 149 5.66 -25.70 5.27
CA LEU A 149 5.47 -27.04 4.72
C LEU A 149 4.39 -27.80 5.49
N GLY A 150 4.30 -27.60 6.82
CA GLY A 150 3.27 -28.21 7.66
C GLY A 150 1.85 -27.70 7.36
N THR A 151 1.71 -26.47 6.87
CA THR A 151 0.40 -25.90 6.46
C THR A 151 -0.06 -26.43 5.09
N SER A 152 0.89 -26.76 4.22
CA SER A 152 0.59 -27.32 2.89
C SER A 152 0.11 -28.78 2.91
N LEU A 153 0.39 -29.53 3.99
CA LEU A 153 0.00 -30.93 4.11
C LEU A 153 -1.37 -31.15 4.78
N ASN A 154 -2.03 -30.10 5.27
CA ASN A 154 -3.31 -30.20 5.96
C ASN A 154 -4.51 -29.74 5.11
N HIS A 155 -4.36 -29.62 3.80
CA HIS A 155 -5.41 -29.27 2.84
C HIS A 155 -5.74 -30.41 1.83
N ASP A 156 -5.60 -31.68 2.28
CA ASP A 156 -6.18 -32.85 1.59
C ASP A 156 -7.46 -33.33 2.31
#